data_a23d182ae7da8bce23e526a3d190473f
#
_entry.id   a23d182ae7da8bce23e526a3d190473f
#
_cell.length_a   1.000
_cell.length_b   1.000
_cell.length_c   1.000
_cell.angle_alpha   90.00
_cell.angle_beta   90.00
_cell.angle_gamma   90.00
#
_symmetry.space_group_name_H-M   'P 1'
#
loop_
_entity.id
_entity.type
_entity.pdbx_description
1 polymer ?
#
loop_
_entity_poly.entity_id
_entity_poly.type
_entity_poly.pdbx_seq_one_letter_code
_entity_poly.pdbx_strand_id
1 'polypeptide(L)'
;MNTFKSLSRIVVLAVAGAALAGMSTAARGADQVELGIQTWSLRNMKFDEAVAFAVKHGIKTLQLSVQFDPSSSPEENLRKKAVLDQNGLVAYTFGVAKTSLDKSENRRLFEAAKTMGMRLIIVEPPDFKIFDQLEELVREYDIRIAVHNHGIKSLYGNPAVLKNILSHRDARMGVCLDTGWITAAGFNVAKVFKDYEGRVFDIHLKDKKVEAALGEDVAVDTHIGQGNADLTGLLAELKKAGWKGVMAIETDSPVFAQNPSEFITQAKKFFETASH
;
A
#
# COMPACT_ATOMS: atom_id res chain seq x y z
N MET A 1 -55.66 69.69 17.03
CA MET A 1 -54.25 69.73 17.41
C MET A 1 -53.97 68.48 18.21
N ASN A 2 -53.58 67.40 17.60
CA ASN A 2 -53.19 66.18 18.25
C ASN A 2 -52.17 65.52 17.38
N THR A 3 -50.96 65.46 17.89
CA THR A 3 -49.77 64.84 17.29
C THR A 3 -49.72 63.36 17.64
N PHE A 4 -49.84 62.49 16.65
CA PHE A 4 -49.56 61.07 16.78
C PHE A 4 -48.14 60.79 16.48
N LYS A 5 -47.42 60.28 17.48
CA LYS A 5 -46.07 59.70 17.35
C LYS A 5 -46.20 58.25 16.92
N SER A 6 -45.68 57.94 15.73
CA SER A 6 -45.55 56.59 15.21
C SER A 6 -44.24 55.99 15.78
N LEU A 7 -44.35 54.85 16.50
CA LEU A 7 -43.22 54.01 16.89
C LEU A 7 -42.96 52.93 15.83
N SER A 8 -41.91 53.11 15.08
CA SER A 8 -41.40 52.05 14.20
C SER A 8 -40.66 50.97 15.01
N ARG A 9 -41.22 49.75 15.00
CA ARG A 9 -40.57 48.57 15.54
C ARG A 9 -39.54 48.08 14.51
N ILE A 10 -38.29 48.12 14.87
CA ILE A 10 -37.18 47.49 14.13
C ILE A 10 -37.21 45.99 14.49
N VAL A 11 -37.52 45.15 13.49
CA VAL A 11 -37.37 43.68 13.59
C VAL A 11 -35.94 43.36 13.20
N VAL A 12 -35.16 42.97 14.19
CA VAL A 12 -33.81 42.40 13.96
C VAL A 12 -33.99 40.93 13.59
N LEU A 13 -33.77 40.59 12.31
CA LEU A 13 -33.63 39.21 11.88
C LEU A 13 -32.22 38.74 12.28
N ALA A 14 -32.17 37.84 13.24
CA ALA A 14 -30.98 37.08 13.52
C ALA A 14 -30.77 36.02 12.44
N VAL A 15 -29.82 36.24 11.55
CA VAL A 15 -29.34 35.22 10.61
C VAL A 15 -28.47 34.25 11.39
N ALA A 16 -29.00 33.07 11.67
CA ALA A 16 -28.21 31.95 12.19
C ALA A 16 -27.28 31.43 11.08
N GLY A 17 -26.00 31.82 11.14
CA GLY A 17 -24.96 31.28 10.30
C GLY A 17 -24.70 29.82 10.70
N ALA A 18 -25.16 28.90 9.87
CA ALA A 18 -24.72 27.51 9.94
C ALA A 18 -23.23 27.45 9.55
N ALA A 19 -22.36 27.31 10.53
CA ALA A 19 -20.97 27.00 10.29
C ALA A 19 -20.91 25.58 9.69
N LEU A 20 -20.71 25.49 8.38
CA LEU A 20 -20.23 24.27 7.72
C LEU A 20 -18.83 24.00 8.28
N ALA A 21 -18.76 23.11 9.27
CA ALA A 21 -17.52 22.50 9.66
C ALA A 21 -17.03 21.69 8.45
N GLY A 22 -16.18 22.32 7.64
CA GLY A 22 -15.42 21.62 6.61
C GLY A 22 -14.60 20.55 7.30
N MET A 23 -15.02 19.30 7.21
CA MET A 23 -14.19 18.16 7.52
C MET A 23 -13.04 18.17 6.50
N SER A 24 -11.97 18.85 6.87
CA SER A 24 -10.69 18.69 6.24
C SER A 24 -10.34 17.22 6.36
N THR A 25 -10.44 16.47 5.26
CA THR A 25 -9.76 15.20 5.12
C THR A 25 -8.27 15.53 5.07
N ALA A 26 -7.70 15.84 6.23
CA ALA A 26 -6.26 15.88 6.39
C ALA A 26 -5.75 14.52 5.88
N ALA A 27 -4.98 14.54 4.81
CA ALA A 27 -4.14 13.41 4.44
C ALA A 27 -3.41 13.03 5.74
N ARG A 28 -3.80 11.90 6.34
CA ARG A 28 -3.08 11.34 7.47
C ARG A 28 -1.71 10.97 6.96
N GLY A 29 -0.75 11.87 7.12
CA GLY A 29 0.64 11.54 7.04
C GLY A 29 0.88 10.51 8.14
N ALA A 30 1.19 9.30 7.77
CA ALA A 30 1.62 8.29 8.72
C ALA A 30 2.88 8.84 9.40
N ASP A 31 2.77 9.23 10.67
CA ASP A 31 3.93 9.64 11.48
C ASP A 31 4.73 8.43 11.97
N GLN A 32 4.29 7.22 11.63
CA GLN A 32 4.83 5.92 12.08
C GLN A 32 4.70 4.88 10.98
N VAL A 33 5.37 3.73 11.17
CA VAL A 33 5.14 2.52 10.39
C VAL A 33 3.72 2.02 10.65
N GLU A 34 2.93 1.86 9.60
CA GLU A 34 1.54 1.41 9.67
C GLU A 34 1.41 -0.04 9.19
N LEU A 35 0.59 -0.83 9.88
CA LEU A 35 0.28 -2.18 9.46
C LEU A 35 -0.94 -2.18 8.54
N GLY A 36 -0.79 -2.77 7.35
CA GLY A 36 -1.85 -2.96 6.37
C GLY A 36 -2.07 -4.43 5.98
N ILE A 37 -2.99 -4.65 5.07
CA ILE A 37 -3.15 -5.94 4.38
C ILE A 37 -2.97 -5.73 2.88
N GLN A 38 -2.09 -6.53 2.28
CA GLN A 38 -2.09 -6.79 0.86
C GLN A 38 -3.20 -7.81 0.57
N THR A 39 -4.23 -7.39 -0.17
CA THR A 39 -5.46 -8.19 -0.33
C THR A 39 -5.30 -9.44 -1.20
N TRP A 40 -4.10 -9.72 -1.73
CA TRP A 40 -3.72 -11.04 -2.24
C TRP A 40 -3.84 -12.12 -1.17
N SER A 41 -3.57 -11.79 0.09
CA SER A 41 -3.80 -12.68 1.24
C SER A 41 -5.28 -13.04 1.42
N LEU A 42 -6.19 -12.23 0.88
CA LEU A 42 -7.64 -12.41 0.89
C LEU A 42 -8.19 -12.77 -0.50
N ARG A 43 -7.36 -13.34 -1.40
CA ARG A 43 -7.70 -13.56 -2.81
C ARG A 43 -8.90 -14.44 -3.08
N ASN A 44 -9.33 -15.23 -2.08
CA ASN A 44 -10.53 -16.06 -2.15
C ASN A 44 -11.81 -15.29 -1.76
N MET A 45 -11.69 -14.02 -1.36
CA MET A 45 -12.80 -13.15 -0.98
C MET A 45 -13.12 -12.16 -2.09
N LYS A 46 -14.39 -11.84 -2.26
CA LYS A 46 -14.84 -10.71 -3.07
C LYS A 46 -14.49 -9.40 -2.35
N PHE A 47 -14.61 -8.27 -3.06
CA PHE A 47 -14.26 -6.95 -2.53
C PHE A 47 -14.96 -6.65 -1.19
N ASP A 48 -16.30 -6.79 -1.14
CA ASP A 48 -17.08 -6.47 0.08
C ASP A 48 -16.75 -7.41 1.24
N GLU A 49 -16.42 -8.69 0.96
CA GLU A 49 -15.97 -9.65 1.97
C GLU A 49 -14.59 -9.28 2.53
N ALA A 50 -13.66 -8.84 1.67
CA ALA A 50 -12.35 -8.36 2.09
C ALA A 50 -12.44 -7.08 2.93
N VAL A 51 -13.35 -6.16 2.58
CA VAL A 51 -13.68 -4.96 3.37
C VAL A 51 -14.18 -5.36 4.77
N ALA A 52 -15.20 -6.22 4.83
CA ALA A 52 -15.74 -6.71 6.10
C ALA A 52 -14.70 -7.43 6.96
N PHE A 53 -13.83 -8.21 6.31
CA PHE A 53 -12.71 -8.88 6.97
C PHE A 53 -11.73 -7.89 7.59
N ALA A 54 -11.31 -6.87 6.85
CA ALA A 54 -10.39 -5.85 7.36
C ALA A 54 -10.97 -5.10 8.55
N VAL A 55 -12.25 -4.70 8.48
CA VAL A 55 -12.98 -4.07 9.60
C VAL A 55 -13.00 -4.98 10.81
N LYS A 56 -13.37 -6.26 10.64
CA LYS A 56 -13.42 -7.26 11.72
C LYS A 56 -12.08 -7.42 12.43
N HIS A 57 -10.98 -7.37 11.68
CA HIS A 57 -9.62 -7.51 12.24
C HIS A 57 -8.99 -6.19 12.68
N GLY A 58 -9.71 -5.06 12.58
CA GLY A 58 -9.25 -3.74 13.01
C GLY A 58 -8.06 -3.22 12.20
N ILE A 59 -7.88 -3.66 10.95
CA ILE A 59 -6.89 -3.13 10.02
C ILE A 59 -7.56 -2.12 9.12
N LYS A 60 -7.01 -0.91 9.06
CA LYS A 60 -7.62 0.23 8.35
C LYS A 60 -7.03 0.48 6.97
N THR A 61 -5.84 -0.06 6.70
CA THR A 61 -5.05 0.27 5.53
C THR A 61 -4.90 -0.94 4.62
N LEU A 62 -5.28 -0.78 3.36
CA LEU A 62 -5.29 -1.85 2.37
C LEU A 62 -4.44 -1.50 1.14
N GLN A 63 -3.67 -2.47 0.70
CA GLN A 63 -3.17 -2.54 -0.67
C GLN A 63 -4.12 -3.43 -1.46
N LEU A 64 -4.81 -2.89 -2.46
CA LEU A 64 -5.75 -3.66 -3.25
C LEU A 64 -5.04 -4.54 -4.29
N SER A 65 -5.55 -5.76 -4.49
CA SER A 65 -5.04 -6.73 -5.45
C SER A 65 -6.18 -7.22 -6.36
N VAL A 66 -6.49 -8.52 -6.36
CA VAL A 66 -7.51 -9.15 -7.22
C VAL A 66 -8.91 -8.58 -7.06
N GLN A 67 -9.19 -7.88 -5.98
CA GLN A 67 -10.46 -7.20 -5.73
C GLN A 67 -10.58 -5.84 -6.46
N PHE A 68 -9.52 -5.39 -7.11
CA PHE A 68 -9.47 -4.12 -7.82
C PHE A 68 -8.93 -4.32 -9.24
N ASP A 69 -9.72 -3.90 -10.22
CA ASP A 69 -9.31 -3.88 -11.62
C ASP A 69 -9.11 -2.41 -12.04
N PRO A 70 -7.87 -1.98 -12.29
CA PRO A 70 -7.59 -0.61 -12.71
C PRO A 70 -8.16 -0.26 -14.11
N SER A 71 -8.61 -1.24 -14.89
CA SER A 71 -9.29 -1.02 -16.17
C SER A 71 -10.79 -0.79 -16.03
N SER A 72 -11.35 -0.93 -14.83
CA SER A 72 -12.75 -0.63 -14.54
C SER A 72 -13.08 0.85 -14.80
N SER A 73 -14.36 1.13 -15.02
CA SER A 73 -14.80 2.51 -15.23
C SER A 73 -14.51 3.40 -14.00
N PRO A 74 -14.35 4.72 -14.19
CA PRO A 74 -14.17 5.64 -13.07
C PRO A 74 -15.31 5.56 -12.04
N GLU A 75 -16.54 5.34 -12.50
CA GLU A 75 -17.73 5.20 -11.64
C GLU A 75 -17.62 3.98 -10.73
N GLU A 76 -17.18 2.83 -11.26
CA GLU A 76 -16.99 1.62 -10.47
C GLU A 76 -15.85 1.81 -9.45
N ASN A 77 -14.77 2.46 -9.84
CA ASN A 77 -13.66 2.78 -8.93
C ASN A 77 -14.11 3.73 -7.81
N LEU A 78 -14.92 4.75 -8.13
CA LEU A 78 -15.49 5.65 -7.12
C LEU A 78 -16.49 4.93 -6.21
N ARG A 79 -17.27 3.97 -6.73
CA ARG A 79 -18.14 3.12 -5.91
C ARG A 79 -17.34 2.33 -4.88
N LYS A 80 -16.26 1.67 -5.31
CA LYS A 80 -15.36 0.94 -4.38
C LYS A 80 -14.74 1.89 -3.34
N LYS A 81 -14.29 3.06 -3.78
CA LYS A 81 -13.77 4.08 -2.86
C LYS A 81 -14.81 4.48 -1.81
N ALA A 82 -16.05 4.73 -2.22
CA ALA A 82 -17.13 5.08 -1.30
C ALA A 82 -17.40 3.99 -0.27
N VAL A 83 -17.36 2.71 -0.67
CA VAL A 83 -17.49 1.57 0.27
C VAL A 83 -16.35 1.56 1.28
N LEU A 84 -15.10 1.78 0.86
CA LEU A 84 -13.95 1.87 1.76
C LEU A 84 -14.12 3.03 2.75
N ASP A 85 -14.45 4.23 2.26
CA ASP A 85 -14.65 5.44 3.08
C ASP A 85 -15.75 5.25 4.13
N GLN A 86 -16.88 4.63 3.75
CA GLN A 86 -18.01 4.32 4.66
C GLN A 86 -17.61 3.36 5.78
N ASN A 87 -16.64 2.49 5.53
CA ASN A 87 -16.12 1.53 6.50
C ASN A 87 -14.88 2.04 7.26
N GLY A 88 -14.47 3.28 7.03
CA GLY A 88 -13.28 3.88 7.65
C GLY A 88 -11.97 3.25 7.21
N LEU A 89 -11.94 2.64 6.02
CA LEU A 89 -10.77 2.02 5.42
C LEU A 89 -10.11 2.94 4.40
N VAL A 90 -8.81 2.81 4.23
CA VAL A 90 -8.01 3.51 3.24
C VAL A 90 -7.34 2.50 2.32
N ALA A 91 -7.67 2.54 1.03
CA ALA A 91 -6.84 1.89 0.03
C ALA A 91 -5.73 2.86 -0.38
N TYR A 92 -4.50 2.64 0.12
CA TYR A 92 -3.38 3.56 -0.13
C TYR A 92 -2.68 3.29 -1.45
N THR A 93 -2.78 2.08 -1.96
CA THR A 93 -2.18 1.63 -3.23
C THR A 93 -2.90 0.39 -3.77
N PHE A 94 -2.55 -0.01 -4.97
CA PHE A 94 -2.91 -1.30 -5.53
C PHE A 94 -1.71 -1.94 -6.25
N GLY A 95 -1.76 -3.25 -6.41
CA GLY A 95 -0.73 -4.05 -7.10
C GLY A 95 -0.71 -5.52 -6.63
N VAL A 96 0.16 -6.33 -7.21
CA VAL A 96 1.19 -5.96 -8.21
C VAL A 96 0.52 -5.78 -9.56
N ALA A 97 0.53 -4.55 -10.08
CA ALA A 97 -0.13 -4.20 -11.33
C ALA A 97 0.73 -4.61 -12.54
N LYS A 98 0.07 -5.21 -13.54
CA LYS A 98 0.72 -5.53 -14.80
C LYS A 98 1.02 -4.24 -15.57
N THR A 99 2.24 -4.15 -16.09
CA THR A 99 2.68 -3.08 -16.97
C THR A 99 3.00 -3.63 -18.35
N SER A 100 3.01 -2.78 -19.36
CA SER A 100 3.13 -3.14 -20.78
C SER A 100 4.08 -2.19 -21.52
N LEU A 101 4.55 -2.62 -22.70
CA LEU A 101 5.23 -1.73 -23.65
C LEU A 101 4.24 -0.73 -24.29
N ASP A 102 2.95 -0.97 -24.22
CA ASP A 102 1.92 0.01 -24.59
C ASP A 102 1.71 1.04 -23.47
N LYS A 103 2.18 2.26 -23.71
CA LYS A 103 2.08 3.37 -22.76
C LYS A 103 0.63 3.70 -22.38
N SER A 104 -0.34 3.44 -23.27
CA SER A 104 -1.75 3.71 -22.99
C SER A 104 -2.30 2.79 -21.90
N GLU A 105 -1.84 1.54 -21.83
CA GLU A 105 -2.18 0.61 -20.76
C GLU A 105 -1.58 1.04 -19.41
N ASN A 106 -0.32 1.45 -19.42
CA ASN A 106 0.33 1.98 -18.23
C ASN A 106 -0.38 3.26 -17.72
N ARG A 107 -0.80 4.16 -18.62
CA ARG A 107 -1.54 5.37 -18.27
C ARG A 107 -2.82 5.08 -17.49
N ARG A 108 -3.57 4.02 -17.86
CA ARG A 108 -4.79 3.62 -17.14
C ARG A 108 -4.54 3.31 -15.67
N LEU A 109 -3.35 2.78 -15.33
CA LEU A 109 -2.98 2.52 -13.93
C LEU A 109 -2.92 3.84 -13.14
N PHE A 110 -2.34 4.89 -13.73
CA PHE A 110 -2.23 6.19 -13.08
C PHE A 110 -3.59 6.90 -13.00
N GLU A 111 -4.43 6.77 -14.01
CA GLU A 111 -5.80 7.30 -14.00
C GLU A 111 -6.66 6.62 -12.92
N ALA A 112 -6.56 5.30 -12.79
CA ALA A 112 -7.23 4.56 -11.72
C ALA A 112 -6.74 4.97 -10.33
N ALA A 113 -5.41 5.07 -10.14
CA ALA A 113 -4.83 5.55 -8.90
C ALA A 113 -5.31 6.96 -8.54
N LYS A 114 -5.32 7.89 -9.51
CA LYS A 114 -5.82 9.25 -9.34
C LYS A 114 -7.30 9.26 -8.94
N THR A 115 -8.14 8.46 -9.60
CA THR A 115 -9.58 8.34 -9.31
C THR A 115 -9.82 7.84 -7.88
N MET A 116 -9.02 6.86 -7.45
CA MET A 116 -9.08 6.32 -6.08
C MET A 116 -8.43 7.23 -5.02
N GLY A 117 -7.71 8.27 -5.43
CA GLY A 117 -6.95 9.15 -4.54
C GLY A 117 -5.65 8.52 -4.02
N MET A 118 -5.16 7.48 -4.68
CA MET A 118 -3.90 6.81 -4.35
C MET A 118 -2.70 7.59 -4.87
N ARG A 119 -1.61 7.55 -4.12
CA ARG A 119 -0.35 8.25 -4.46
C ARG A 119 0.81 7.30 -4.72
N LEU A 120 0.53 6.01 -4.78
CA LEU A 120 1.49 4.95 -5.01
C LEU A 120 0.83 3.85 -5.85
N ILE A 121 1.60 3.25 -6.77
CA ILE A 121 1.21 2.05 -7.52
C ILE A 121 2.34 1.03 -7.38
N ILE A 122 1.99 -0.21 -7.01
CA ILE A 122 2.96 -1.30 -6.97
C ILE A 122 2.96 -2.00 -8.33
N VAL A 123 4.14 -2.11 -8.93
CA VAL A 123 4.34 -2.67 -10.27
C VAL A 123 5.48 -3.69 -10.30
N GLU A 124 5.49 -4.55 -11.29
CA GLU A 124 6.64 -5.41 -11.62
C GLU A 124 6.80 -5.46 -13.15
N PRO A 125 7.53 -4.47 -13.74
CA PRO A 125 7.69 -4.39 -15.17
C PRO A 125 8.41 -5.61 -15.76
N PRO A 126 7.83 -6.30 -16.75
CA PRO A 126 8.46 -7.48 -17.34
C PRO A 126 9.59 -7.15 -18.33
N ASP A 127 9.78 -5.86 -18.64
CA ASP A 127 10.84 -5.37 -19.55
C ASP A 127 11.38 -4.02 -19.03
N PHE A 128 12.70 -3.88 -19.03
CA PHE A 128 13.36 -2.64 -18.57
C PHE A 128 13.01 -1.40 -19.39
N LYS A 129 12.61 -1.54 -20.66
CA LYS A 129 12.16 -0.42 -21.50
C LYS A 129 10.90 0.27 -20.97
N ILE A 130 10.11 -0.43 -20.14
CA ILE A 130 8.89 0.12 -19.55
C ILE A 130 9.22 1.22 -18.55
N PHE A 131 10.39 1.20 -17.93
CA PHE A 131 10.80 2.21 -16.93
C PHE A 131 10.79 3.64 -17.49
N ASP A 132 11.16 3.85 -18.75
CA ASP A 132 11.15 5.18 -19.36
C ASP A 132 9.72 5.74 -19.43
N GLN A 133 8.75 4.90 -19.84
CA GLN A 133 7.35 5.27 -19.88
C GLN A 133 6.76 5.53 -18.48
N LEU A 134 7.11 4.66 -17.49
CA LEU A 134 6.65 4.84 -16.13
C LEU A 134 7.22 6.11 -15.51
N GLU A 135 8.47 6.47 -15.80
CA GLU A 135 9.08 7.70 -15.33
C GLU A 135 8.39 8.95 -15.88
N GLU A 136 7.98 8.95 -17.15
CA GLU A 136 7.18 10.02 -17.73
C GLU A 136 5.81 10.15 -17.03
N LEU A 137 5.12 9.01 -16.79
CA LEU A 137 3.82 9.00 -16.12
C LEU A 137 3.92 9.41 -14.65
N VAL A 138 4.95 8.98 -13.94
CA VAL A 138 5.26 9.41 -12.57
C VAL A 138 5.37 10.95 -12.49
N ARG A 139 6.05 11.58 -13.46
CA ARG A 139 6.16 13.04 -13.54
C ARG A 139 4.85 13.72 -13.89
N GLU A 140 4.10 13.14 -14.84
CA GLU A 140 2.84 13.70 -15.32
C GLU A 140 1.74 13.69 -14.24
N TYR A 141 1.60 12.58 -13.51
CA TYR A 141 0.53 12.40 -12.52
C TYR A 141 0.91 12.80 -11.11
N ASP A 142 2.20 12.99 -10.82
CA ASP A 142 2.75 13.13 -9.46
C ASP A 142 2.34 11.97 -8.55
N ILE A 143 2.34 10.75 -9.10
CA ILE A 143 2.06 9.49 -8.41
C ILE A 143 3.32 8.64 -8.43
N ARG A 144 3.71 8.12 -7.26
CA ARG A 144 4.87 7.26 -7.12
C ARG A 144 4.60 5.86 -7.68
N ILE A 145 5.65 5.17 -8.07
CA ILE A 145 5.64 3.72 -8.28
C ILE A 145 6.62 3.06 -7.34
N ALA A 146 6.30 1.83 -6.93
CA ALA A 146 7.24 0.96 -6.24
C ALA A 146 7.33 -0.38 -6.98
N VAL A 147 8.56 -0.77 -7.34
CA VAL A 147 8.80 -2.03 -8.03
C VAL A 147 8.87 -3.14 -7.00
N HIS A 148 8.02 -4.13 -7.17
CA HIS A 148 7.99 -5.34 -6.34
C HIS A 148 9.10 -6.30 -6.76
N ASN A 149 9.67 -7.01 -5.80
CA ASN A 149 10.60 -8.10 -6.02
C ASN A 149 9.93 -9.45 -5.73
N HIS A 150 10.15 -10.41 -6.62
CA HIS A 150 9.97 -11.83 -6.35
C HIS A 150 11.33 -12.50 -6.06
N GLY A 151 11.37 -13.83 -6.06
CA GLY A 151 12.56 -14.58 -5.75
C GLY A 151 13.68 -14.43 -6.78
N ILE A 152 14.85 -15.05 -6.48
CA ILE A 152 16.12 -14.83 -7.21
C ILE A 152 16.04 -15.11 -8.72
N LYS A 153 15.08 -15.91 -9.18
CA LYS A 153 14.88 -16.22 -10.59
C LYS A 153 14.09 -15.15 -11.35
N SER A 154 13.46 -14.19 -10.63
CA SER A 154 12.78 -13.06 -11.26
C SER A 154 13.75 -11.96 -11.67
N LEU A 155 13.30 -11.03 -12.53
CA LEU A 155 14.10 -9.89 -12.98
C LEU A 155 14.64 -9.04 -11.82
N TYR A 156 13.89 -8.95 -10.73
CA TYR A 156 14.19 -8.10 -9.57
C TYR A 156 14.53 -8.92 -8.31
N GLY A 157 14.77 -10.22 -8.46
CA GLY A 157 15.14 -11.09 -7.34
C GLY A 157 16.49 -10.77 -6.73
N ASN A 158 17.42 -10.22 -7.52
CA ASN A 158 18.67 -9.67 -6.99
C ASN A 158 18.48 -8.17 -6.69
N PRO A 159 18.55 -7.72 -5.42
CA PRO A 159 18.34 -6.32 -5.04
C PRO A 159 19.25 -5.33 -5.78
N ALA A 160 20.45 -5.75 -6.18
CA ALA A 160 21.38 -4.88 -6.90
C ALA A 160 20.83 -4.41 -8.26
N VAL A 161 19.95 -5.19 -8.89
CA VAL A 161 19.32 -4.83 -10.17
C VAL A 161 18.45 -3.59 -9.99
N LEU A 162 17.52 -3.62 -9.02
CA LEU A 162 16.67 -2.45 -8.73
C LEU A 162 17.47 -1.25 -8.24
N LYS A 163 18.45 -1.47 -7.35
CA LYS A 163 19.32 -0.39 -6.89
C LYS A 163 19.99 0.32 -8.08
N ASN A 164 20.53 -0.43 -9.02
CA ASN A 164 21.18 0.13 -10.20
C ASN A 164 20.20 0.87 -11.11
N ILE A 165 19.02 0.30 -11.40
CA ILE A 165 18.00 0.94 -12.23
C ILE A 165 17.56 2.26 -11.59
N LEU A 166 17.23 2.26 -10.32
CA LEU A 166 16.63 3.40 -9.62
C LEU A 166 17.63 4.52 -9.33
N SER A 167 18.94 4.25 -9.33
CA SER A 167 19.98 5.26 -9.04
C SER A 167 19.96 6.42 -10.04
N HIS A 168 19.45 6.21 -11.25
CA HIS A 168 19.40 7.20 -12.32
C HIS A 168 17.97 7.62 -12.70
N ARG A 169 16.96 7.25 -11.89
CA ARG A 169 15.55 7.51 -12.14
C ARG A 169 14.97 8.57 -11.20
N ASP A 170 13.83 9.11 -11.58
CA ASP A 170 13.07 10.06 -10.77
C ASP A 170 12.90 9.57 -9.33
N ALA A 171 13.00 10.48 -8.36
CA ALA A 171 12.91 10.14 -6.95
C ALA A 171 11.57 9.53 -6.52
N ARG A 172 10.52 9.64 -7.35
CA ARG A 172 9.21 9.03 -7.13
C ARG A 172 9.10 7.57 -7.58
N MET A 173 10.21 7.01 -8.11
CA MET A 173 10.32 5.60 -8.44
C MET A 173 11.11 4.89 -7.35
N GLY A 174 10.54 3.87 -6.74
CA GLY A 174 11.12 3.18 -5.59
C GLY A 174 10.84 1.69 -5.60
N VAL A 175 10.89 1.10 -4.43
CA VAL A 175 10.79 -0.35 -4.20
C VAL A 175 9.64 -0.65 -3.26
N CYS A 176 8.86 -1.66 -3.59
CA CYS A 176 8.04 -2.44 -2.67
C CYS A 176 8.87 -3.64 -2.23
N LEU A 177 9.36 -3.62 -1.01
CA LEU A 177 10.28 -4.63 -0.48
C LEU A 177 9.50 -5.82 0.06
N ASP A 178 9.48 -6.94 -0.67
CA ASP A 178 8.91 -8.19 -0.17
C ASP A 178 9.94 -8.93 0.70
N THR A 179 9.68 -8.95 2.00
CA THR A 179 10.63 -9.48 2.99
C THR A 179 10.84 -10.98 2.87
N GLY A 180 9.79 -11.72 2.49
CA GLY A 180 9.87 -13.17 2.31
C GLY A 180 10.67 -13.55 1.07
N TRP A 181 10.45 -12.86 -0.04
CA TRP A 181 11.19 -13.14 -1.28
C TRP A 181 12.65 -12.70 -1.22
N ILE A 182 12.97 -11.58 -0.54
CA ILE A 182 14.36 -11.20 -0.27
C ILE A 182 15.07 -12.27 0.54
N THR A 183 14.40 -12.81 1.58
CA THR A 183 14.93 -13.87 2.44
C THR A 183 15.11 -15.18 1.66
N ALA A 184 14.13 -15.57 0.85
CA ALA A 184 14.21 -16.74 -0.01
C ALA A 184 15.36 -16.64 -1.04
N ALA A 185 15.66 -15.44 -1.50
CA ALA A 185 16.79 -15.17 -2.40
C ALA A 185 18.15 -15.15 -1.67
N GLY A 186 18.19 -15.41 -0.37
CA GLY A 186 19.42 -15.48 0.44
C GLY A 186 19.96 -14.14 0.91
N PHE A 187 19.17 -13.07 0.85
CA PHE A 187 19.58 -11.74 1.31
C PHE A 187 19.00 -11.40 2.68
N ASN A 188 19.72 -10.59 3.47
CA ASN A 188 19.20 -10.03 4.71
C ASN A 188 18.35 -8.79 4.44
N VAL A 189 17.08 -8.80 4.85
CA VAL A 189 16.10 -7.76 4.54
C VAL A 189 16.46 -6.39 5.15
N ALA A 190 17.04 -6.37 6.36
CA ALA A 190 17.46 -5.14 7.02
C ALA A 190 18.63 -4.48 6.27
N LYS A 191 19.55 -5.29 5.75
CA LYS A 191 20.66 -4.81 4.92
C LYS A 191 20.13 -4.28 3.59
N VAL A 192 19.26 -5.01 2.91
CA VAL A 192 18.68 -4.60 1.62
C VAL A 192 17.90 -3.29 1.76
N PHE A 193 17.12 -3.13 2.84
CA PHE A 193 16.43 -1.87 3.13
C PHE A 193 17.40 -0.68 3.16
N LYS A 194 18.54 -0.82 3.86
CA LYS A 194 19.55 0.25 3.90
C LYS A 194 20.19 0.51 2.54
N ASP A 195 20.47 -0.57 1.80
CA ASP A 195 21.12 -0.47 0.49
C ASP A 195 20.25 0.29 -0.54
N TYR A 196 18.95 0.39 -0.34
CA TYR A 196 18.04 1.17 -1.18
C TYR A 196 17.97 2.67 -0.85
N GLU A 197 18.62 3.13 0.22
CA GLU A 197 18.90 4.55 0.50
C GLU A 197 17.66 5.47 0.42
N GLY A 198 16.57 5.10 1.08
CA GLY A 198 15.33 5.88 1.11
C GLY A 198 14.38 5.65 -0.08
N ARG A 199 14.69 4.69 -0.95
CA ARG A 199 13.85 4.32 -2.09
C ARG A 199 12.81 3.23 -1.75
N VAL A 200 12.74 2.73 -0.54
CA VAL A 200 11.67 1.79 -0.12
C VAL A 200 10.42 2.61 0.20
N PHE A 201 9.35 2.40 -0.56
CA PHE A 201 8.08 3.13 -0.43
C PHE A 201 6.97 2.28 0.15
N ASP A 202 7.13 0.96 0.10
CA ASP A 202 6.17 -0.02 0.58
C ASP A 202 6.91 -1.29 1.01
N ILE A 203 6.31 -2.06 1.90
CA ILE A 203 6.87 -3.32 2.36
C ILE A 203 5.77 -4.38 2.37
N HIS A 204 6.00 -5.50 1.67
CA HIS A 204 5.21 -6.70 1.90
C HIS A 204 5.79 -7.44 3.10
N LEU A 205 5.03 -7.44 4.19
CA LEU A 205 5.35 -8.16 5.41
C LEU A 205 5.02 -9.63 5.21
N LYS A 206 5.98 -10.36 4.72
CA LYS A 206 5.94 -11.79 4.42
C LYS A 206 7.08 -12.49 5.14
N ASP A 207 6.87 -13.70 5.61
CA ASP A 207 7.93 -14.51 6.19
C ASP A 207 7.95 -15.90 5.56
N LYS A 208 9.14 -16.40 5.30
CA LYS A 208 9.35 -17.70 4.67
C LYS A 208 10.33 -18.54 5.49
N LYS A 209 10.05 -19.83 5.59
CA LYS A 209 11.05 -20.82 5.98
C LYS A 209 11.83 -21.24 4.75
N VAL A 210 13.16 -21.11 4.84
CA VAL A 210 14.10 -21.45 3.78
C VAL A 210 14.90 -22.66 4.24
N GLU A 211 14.82 -23.76 3.50
CA GLU A 211 15.66 -24.91 3.73
C GLU A 211 16.91 -24.77 2.84
N ALA A 212 18.04 -24.39 3.43
CA ALA A 212 19.27 -24.02 2.73
C ALA A 212 19.81 -25.12 1.77
N ALA A 213 19.46 -26.39 2.00
CA ALA A 213 19.88 -27.50 1.15
C ALA A 213 19.11 -27.60 -0.17
N LEU A 214 17.98 -26.93 -0.31
CA LEU A 214 17.00 -27.18 -1.37
C LEU A 214 16.79 -25.97 -2.29
N GLY A 215 17.32 -24.79 -1.94
CA GLY A 215 17.21 -23.58 -2.74
C GLY A 215 15.88 -22.85 -2.57
N GLU A 216 15.69 -21.79 -3.34
CA GLU A 216 14.53 -20.87 -3.30
C GLU A 216 13.17 -21.57 -3.54
N ASP A 217 13.14 -22.58 -4.41
CA ASP A 217 11.90 -23.28 -4.79
C ASP A 217 11.23 -24.03 -3.62
N VAL A 218 11.94 -24.17 -2.51
CA VAL A 218 11.47 -24.81 -1.27
C VAL A 218 11.26 -23.82 -0.13
N ALA A 219 11.39 -22.53 -0.38
CA ALA A 219 11.02 -21.52 0.58
C ALA A 219 9.49 -21.43 0.68
N VAL A 220 8.93 -21.83 1.82
CA VAL A 220 7.50 -21.84 2.06
C VAL A 220 7.08 -20.71 3.00
N ASP A 221 5.94 -20.11 2.73
CA ASP A 221 5.36 -19.10 3.62
C ASP A 221 5.06 -19.70 4.99
N THR A 222 5.36 -18.95 6.01
CA THR A 222 5.04 -19.27 7.40
C THR A 222 4.37 -18.08 8.07
N HIS A 223 3.93 -18.26 9.33
CA HIS A 223 3.45 -17.13 10.12
C HIS A 223 4.55 -16.08 10.30
N ILE A 224 4.16 -14.83 10.26
CA ILE A 224 5.07 -13.68 10.41
C ILE A 224 5.83 -13.79 11.75
N GLY A 225 7.14 -13.69 11.69
CA GLY A 225 8.05 -13.85 12.83
C GLY A 225 8.41 -15.29 13.16
N GLN A 226 8.00 -16.28 12.35
CA GLN A 226 8.33 -17.70 12.55
C GLN A 226 9.20 -18.28 11.43
N GLY A 227 9.58 -17.45 10.48
CA GLY A 227 10.45 -17.80 9.36
C GLY A 227 11.90 -17.40 9.56
N ASN A 228 12.55 -17.14 8.42
CA ASN A 228 13.96 -16.78 8.38
C ASN A 228 14.20 -15.30 8.05
N ALA A 229 13.14 -14.52 7.81
CA ALA A 229 13.29 -13.09 7.56
C ALA A 229 13.73 -12.37 8.85
N ASP A 230 14.79 -11.55 8.73
CA ASP A 230 15.26 -10.70 9.83
C ASP A 230 14.31 -9.50 10.02
N LEU A 231 13.07 -9.78 10.39
CA LEU A 231 12.02 -8.76 10.53
C LEU A 231 12.28 -7.84 11.71
N THR A 232 12.86 -8.34 12.80
CA THR A 232 13.23 -7.53 13.96
C THR A 232 14.36 -6.55 13.60
N GLY A 233 15.38 -7.02 12.89
CA GLY A 233 16.44 -6.17 12.36
C GLY A 233 15.90 -5.12 11.38
N LEU A 234 14.96 -5.50 10.51
CA LEU A 234 14.30 -4.56 9.61
C LEU A 234 13.55 -3.47 10.38
N LEU A 235 12.71 -3.82 11.37
CA LEU A 235 11.96 -2.85 12.17
C LEU A 235 12.89 -1.86 12.90
N ALA A 236 14.03 -2.35 13.41
CA ALA A 236 15.04 -1.50 14.02
C ALA A 236 15.64 -0.50 13.02
N GLU A 237 15.96 -0.93 11.79
CA GLU A 237 16.48 -0.03 10.75
C GLU A 237 15.40 0.94 10.24
N LEU A 238 14.13 0.52 10.13
CA LEU A 238 13.01 1.42 9.79
C LEU A 238 12.87 2.54 10.84
N LYS A 239 12.89 2.17 12.12
CA LYS A 239 12.83 3.12 13.24
C LYS A 239 14.01 4.10 13.21
N LYS A 240 15.22 3.60 13.03
CA LYS A 240 16.44 4.40 12.92
C LYS A 240 16.43 5.37 11.74
N ALA A 241 15.89 4.95 10.59
CA ALA A 241 15.75 5.77 9.40
C ALA A 241 14.58 6.77 9.48
N GLY A 242 13.73 6.68 10.50
CA GLY A 242 12.48 7.43 10.56
C GLY A 242 11.56 7.12 9.38
N TRP A 243 11.60 5.88 8.89
CA TRP A 243 10.80 5.46 7.74
C TRP A 243 9.32 5.50 8.08
N LYS A 244 8.54 6.05 7.15
CA LYS A 244 7.09 6.20 7.27
C LYS A 244 6.44 5.54 6.06
N GLY A 245 5.57 4.59 6.30
CA GLY A 245 4.90 3.85 5.24
C GLY A 245 4.10 2.68 5.78
N VAL A 246 3.66 1.82 4.88
CA VAL A 246 2.83 0.66 5.21
C VAL A 246 3.65 -0.61 5.09
N MET A 247 3.55 -1.47 6.09
CA MET A 247 3.93 -2.88 6.02
C MET A 247 2.65 -3.68 5.79
N ALA A 248 2.43 -4.11 4.56
CA ALA A 248 1.22 -4.83 4.15
C ALA A 248 1.42 -6.33 4.35
N ILE A 249 0.66 -6.93 5.26
CA ILE A 249 0.69 -8.39 5.50
C ILE A 249 0.35 -9.12 4.22
N GLU A 250 1.23 -10.01 3.79
CA GLU A 250 1.03 -10.78 2.57
C GLU A 250 1.47 -12.23 2.70
N THR A 251 0.75 -13.12 1.97
CA THR A 251 1.11 -14.53 1.83
C THR A 251 0.72 -15.09 0.47
N ASP A 252 1.61 -15.92 -0.08
CA ASP A 252 1.34 -16.74 -1.27
C ASP A 252 0.72 -18.09 -0.89
N SER A 253 0.76 -18.49 0.39
CA SER A 253 0.24 -19.77 0.85
C SER A 253 -1.27 -19.91 0.57
N PRO A 254 -1.71 -20.92 -0.19
CA PRO A 254 -3.13 -21.18 -0.39
C PRO A 254 -3.84 -21.58 0.91
N VAL A 255 -3.13 -22.21 1.84
CA VAL A 255 -3.66 -22.61 3.14
C VAL A 255 -4.01 -21.38 3.97
N PHE A 256 -3.11 -20.41 4.06
CA PHE A 256 -3.36 -19.15 4.78
C PHE A 256 -4.43 -18.31 4.08
N ALA A 257 -4.48 -18.30 2.75
CA ALA A 257 -5.52 -17.58 2.00
C ALA A 257 -6.92 -18.22 2.14
N GLN A 258 -7.02 -19.52 2.42
CA GLN A 258 -8.29 -20.17 2.74
C GLN A 258 -8.83 -19.78 4.12
N ASN A 259 -7.94 -19.64 5.12
CA ASN A 259 -8.29 -19.31 6.49
C ASN A 259 -7.42 -18.14 7.01
N PRO A 260 -7.60 -16.92 6.48
CA PRO A 260 -6.66 -15.82 6.75
C PRO A 260 -6.77 -15.25 8.16
N SER A 261 -7.84 -15.51 8.92
CA SER A 261 -8.06 -14.89 10.24
C SER A 261 -6.93 -15.17 11.22
N GLU A 262 -6.47 -16.40 11.32
CA GLU A 262 -5.37 -16.76 12.23
C GLU A 262 -4.06 -16.14 11.77
N PHE A 263 -3.76 -16.25 10.48
CA PHE A 263 -2.55 -15.67 9.89
C PHE A 263 -2.45 -14.17 10.14
N ILE A 264 -3.53 -13.42 9.86
CA ILE A 264 -3.60 -11.98 10.07
C ILE A 264 -3.50 -11.63 11.58
N THR A 265 -4.15 -12.41 12.45
CA THR A 265 -4.10 -12.17 13.91
C THR A 265 -2.69 -12.37 14.45
N GLN A 266 -1.98 -13.41 14.00
CA GLN A 266 -0.60 -13.66 14.41
C GLN A 266 0.37 -12.59 13.87
N ALA A 267 0.19 -12.15 12.61
CA ALA A 267 0.97 -11.06 12.03
C ALA A 267 0.80 -9.75 12.80
N LYS A 268 -0.43 -9.40 13.20
CA LYS A 268 -0.71 -8.24 14.06
C LYS A 268 0.02 -8.34 15.39
N LYS A 269 -0.10 -9.49 16.07
CA LYS A 269 0.56 -9.73 17.36
C LYS A 269 2.07 -9.58 17.24
N PHE A 270 2.68 -10.13 16.20
CA PHE A 270 4.12 -9.96 15.94
C PHE A 270 4.46 -8.48 15.78
N PHE A 271 3.74 -7.76 14.91
CA PHE A 271 4.00 -6.36 14.66
C PHE A 271 3.87 -5.49 15.91
N GLU A 272 2.81 -5.67 16.71
CA GLU A 272 2.60 -4.95 17.97
C GLU A 272 3.73 -5.21 18.98
N THR A 273 4.21 -6.46 19.06
CA THR A 273 5.27 -6.83 20.00
C THR A 273 6.66 -6.34 19.56
N ALA A 274 6.92 -6.36 18.25
CA ALA A 274 8.25 -6.06 17.71
C ALA A 274 8.45 -4.55 17.38
N SER A 275 7.37 -3.75 17.33
CA SER A 275 7.43 -2.31 17.05
C SER A 275 7.67 -1.46 18.31
N HIS A 276 7.63 -2.06 19.47
CA HIS A 276 7.91 -1.42 20.77
C HIS A 276 9.32 -1.74 21.24
#